data_9c32f66a18d9fc7113af33389e81e7f1
#
_entry.id   9c32f66a18d9fc7113af33389e81e7f1
#
_cell.length_a   1.000
_cell.length_b   1.000
_cell.length_c   1.000
_cell.angle_alpha   90.00
_cell.angle_beta   90.00
_cell.angle_gamma   90.00
#
_symmetry.space_group_name_H-M   'P 1'
#
loop_
_entity.id
_entity.type
_entity.pdbx_description
1 polymer ?
#
loop_
_entity_poly.entity_id
_entity_poly.type
_entity_poly.pdbx_seq_one_letter_code
_entity_poly.pdbx_strand_id
1 'polypeptide(L)'
;MDKKALRHTLGSFATGVCVITTPDPDHQAGHVIGMTANSFSSVSLEPPLVQWCLDLKAHRYQVYAEAPRFAINVLGAGQATLSRRFARQNAHILPEEGLVSPLHPLRLEGVAAFLDCELYDSRVMGDHLVITARVMAFDADTERAGLLFFRGRYGEAGVML
;
A
#
# COMPACT_ATOMS: atom_id res chain seq x y z
N MET A 1 5.43 -28.99 -0.43
CA MET A 1 4.60 -28.13 0.46
C MET A 1 3.33 -27.71 -0.30
N ASP A 2 2.16 -27.87 0.29
CA ASP A 2 0.89 -27.40 -0.28
C ASP A 2 0.77 -25.88 -0.16
N LYS A 3 0.91 -25.17 -1.29
CA LYS A 3 0.85 -23.72 -1.37
C LYS A 3 -0.53 -23.16 -1.00
N LYS A 4 -1.61 -23.92 -1.24
CA LYS A 4 -2.98 -23.49 -0.90
C LYS A 4 -3.21 -23.55 0.60
N ALA A 5 -2.78 -24.62 1.25
CA ALA A 5 -2.84 -24.78 2.69
C ALA A 5 -1.98 -23.71 3.39
N LEU A 6 -0.77 -23.45 2.91
CA LEU A 6 0.09 -22.39 3.46
C LEU A 6 -0.59 -21.02 3.37
N ARG A 7 -1.12 -20.66 2.19
CA ARG A 7 -1.82 -19.38 2.00
C ARG A 7 -3.03 -19.24 2.94
N HIS A 8 -3.78 -20.32 3.14
CA HIS A 8 -4.90 -20.33 4.07
C HIS A 8 -4.45 -20.09 5.52
N THR A 9 -3.35 -20.73 5.93
CA THR A 9 -2.75 -20.56 7.27
C THR A 9 -2.27 -19.11 7.47
N LEU A 10 -1.52 -18.55 6.50
CA LEU A 10 -1.05 -17.17 6.54
C LEU A 10 -2.23 -16.17 6.60
N GLY A 11 -3.34 -16.47 5.92
CA GLY A 11 -4.55 -15.66 5.95
C GLY A 11 -5.23 -15.59 7.33
N SER A 12 -4.80 -16.40 8.31
CA SER A 12 -5.27 -16.31 9.71
C SER A 12 -4.64 -15.15 10.48
N PHE A 13 -3.60 -14.51 9.91
CA PHE A 13 -3.07 -13.25 10.41
C PHE A 13 -3.83 -12.08 9.78
N ALA A 14 -4.64 -11.39 10.56
CA ALA A 14 -5.36 -10.21 10.10
C ALA A 14 -4.38 -9.07 9.82
N THR A 15 -4.49 -8.44 8.66
CA THR A 15 -3.65 -7.30 8.27
C THR A 15 -4.50 -6.07 8.00
N GLY A 16 -3.89 -4.89 8.10
CA GLY A 16 -4.39 -3.70 7.41
C GLY A 16 -4.27 -3.87 5.90
N VAL A 17 -4.84 -2.93 5.17
CA VAL A 17 -4.76 -2.86 3.71
C VAL A 17 -4.25 -1.48 3.32
N CYS A 18 -3.24 -1.45 2.45
CA CYS A 18 -2.67 -0.21 1.93
C CYS A 18 -2.79 -0.15 0.41
N VAL A 19 -2.74 1.05 -0.13
CA VAL A 19 -2.40 1.30 -1.54
C VAL A 19 -1.06 2.03 -1.58
N ILE A 20 -0.10 1.43 -2.27
CA ILE A 20 1.18 2.05 -2.57
C ILE A 20 1.00 2.90 -3.82
N THR A 21 1.30 4.18 -3.75
CA THR A 21 1.17 5.11 -4.87
C THR A 21 2.52 5.71 -5.24
N THR A 22 2.77 5.86 -6.54
CA THR A 22 3.96 6.52 -7.07
C THR A 22 3.59 7.27 -8.35
N PRO A 23 4.38 8.30 -8.77
CA PRO A 23 4.15 8.93 -10.07
C PRO A 23 4.18 7.90 -11.19
N ASP A 24 3.34 8.09 -12.19
CA ASP A 24 3.35 7.24 -13.39
C ASP A 24 4.35 7.79 -14.41
N PRO A 25 5.49 7.09 -14.66
CA PRO A 25 6.53 7.58 -15.56
C PRO A 25 6.12 7.57 -17.03
N ASP A 26 5.09 6.80 -17.40
CA ASP A 26 4.64 6.66 -18.78
C ASP A 26 3.55 7.67 -19.16
N HIS A 27 3.12 8.50 -18.21
CA HIS A 27 2.05 9.47 -18.39
C HIS A 27 2.51 10.88 -18.02
N GLN A 28 1.67 11.86 -18.35
CA GLN A 28 1.95 13.28 -18.05
C GLN A 28 2.04 13.53 -16.53
N ALA A 29 2.68 14.64 -16.18
CA ALA A 29 2.78 15.07 -14.79
C ALA A 29 1.41 15.12 -14.10
N GLY A 30 1.33 14.59 -12.89
CA GLY A 30 0.10 14.49 -12.09
C GLY A 30 -0.62 13.16 -12.18
N HIS A 31 -0.25 12.28 -13.13
CA HIS A 31 -0.76 10.91 -13.13
C HIS A 31 -0.04 10.06 -12.09
N VAL A 32 -0.80 9.24 -11.41
CA VAL A 32 -0.33 8.36 -10.34
C VAL A 32 -0.72 6.93 -10.65
N ILE A 33 0.12 5.98 -10.31
CA ILE A 33 -0.26 4.57 -10.28
C ILE A 33 -0.38 4.11 -8.85
N GLY A 34 -1.25 3.13 -8.62
CA GLY A 34 -1.48 2.54 -7.31
C GLY A 34 -1.48 1.02 -7.36
N MET A 35 -1.03 0.40 -6.28
CA MET A 35 -1.07 -1.04 -6.08
C MET A 35 -1.49 -1.37 -4.65
N THR A 36 -2.45 -2.28 -4.50
CA THR A 36 -2.87 -2.76 -3.19
C THR A 36 -1.84 -3.70 -2.60
N ALA A 37 -1.49 -3.46 -1.36
CA ALA A 37 -0.61 -4.30 -0.56
C ALA A 37 -1.18 -4.51 0.85
N ASN A 38 -0.93 -5.68 1.43
CA ASN A 38 -1.21 -5.98 2.83
C ASN A 38 0.04 -6.50 3.57
N SER A 39 1.19 -6.41 2.94
CA SER A 39 2.49 -6.80 3.48
C SER A 39 3.21 -5.66 4.21
N PHE A 40 2.56 -4.51 4.39
CA PHE A 40 3.10 -3.38 5.11
C PHE A 40 3.36 -3.72 6.59
N SER A 41 4.53 -3.30 7.08
CA SER A 41 4.83 -3.29 8.52
C SER A 41 5.82 -2.19 8.88
N SER A 42 5.75 -1.73 10.14
CA SER A 42 6.79 -0.89 10.73
C SER A 42 8.06 -1.70 10.94
N VAL A 43 9.22 -1.04 10.84
CA VAL A 43 10.54 -1.63 11.07
C VAL A 43 11.24 -0.95 12.24
N SER A 44 11.31 0.39 12.24
CA SER A 44 12.06 1.15 13.24
C SER A 44 11.49 2.56 13.37
N LEU A 45 11.68 3.17 14.54
CA LEU A 45 11.35 4.58 14.76
C LEU A 45 12.56 5.49 14.61
N GLU A 46 13.78 4.96 14.78
CA GLU A 46 15.01 5.73 14.64
C GLU A 46 16.10 4.87 13.96
N PRO A 47 16.37 5.11 12.66
CA PRO A 47 15.60 5.97 11.76
C PRO A 47 14.17 5.46 11.55
N PRO A 48 13.21 6.32 11.12
CA PRO A 48 11.84 5.91 10.90
C PRO A 48 11.74 5.08 9.62
N LEU A 49 11.65 3.76 9.77
CA LEU A 49 11.62 2.80 8.67
C LEU A 49 10.34 1.97 8.67
N VAL A 50 9.87 1.71 7.48
CA VAL A 50 8.74 0.82 7.19
C VAL A 50 9.13 -0.12 6.06
N GLN A 51 8.38 -1.23 5.87
CA GLN A 51 8.60 -2.15 4.76
C GLN A 51 7.29 -2.64 4.17
N TRP A 52 7.39 -3.10 2.90
CA TRP A 52 6.34 -3.81 2.20
C TRP A 52 6.96 -4.74 1.15
N CYS A 53 6.18 -5.68 0.60
CA CYS A 53 6.68 -6.67 -0.36
C CYS A 53 5.98 -6.52 -1.71
N LEU A 54 6.78 -6.51 -2.78
CA LEU A 54 6.36 -6.43 -4.17
C LEU A 54 6.60 -7.78 -4.85
N ASP A 55 5.55 -8.40 -5.38
CA ASP A 55 5.67 -9.65 -6.16
C ASP A 55 6.54 -9.40 -7.40
N LEU A 56 7.55 -10.25 -7.64
CA LEU A 56 8.43 -10.15 -8.82
C LEU A 56 7.68 -10.25 -10.15
N LYS A 57 6.46 -10.80 -10.14
CA LYS A 57 5.57 -10.90 -11.30
C LYS A 57 4.50 -9.81 -11.35
N ALA A 58 4.57 -8.83 -10.42
CA ALA A 58 3.60 -7.73 -10.40
C ALA A 58 3.60 -6.98 -11.73
N HIS A 59 2.42 -6.64 -12.20
CA HIS A 59 2.32 -5.72 -13.33
C HIS A 59 2.97 -4.38 -12.94
N ARG A 60 3.79 -3.82 -13.84
CA ARG A 60 4.55 -2.58 -13.57
C ARG A 60 5.59 -2.73 -12.44
N TYR A 61 6.10 -3.95 -12.22
CA TYR A 61 7.14 -4.24 -11.22
C TYR A 61 8.27 -3.20 -11.24
N GLN A 62 8.82 -2.89 -12.42
CA GLN A 62 9.93 -1.94 -12.56
C GLN A 62 9.61 -0.57 -11.98
N VAL A 63 8.41 -0.06 -12.23
CA VAL A 63 8.01 1.28 -11.75
C VAL A 63 8.05 1.36 -10.23
N TYR A 64 7.54 0.33 -9.53
CA TYR A 64 7.56 0.31 -8.07
C TYR A 64 8.93 -0.04 -7.49
N ALA A 65 9.68 -0.93 -8.16
CA ALA A 65 11.01 -1.36 -7.71
C ALA A 65 12.05 -0.24 -7.80
N GLU A 66 11.91 0.64 -8.78
CA GLU A 66 12.83 1.74 -9.07
C GLU A 66 12.34 3.10 -8.56
N ALA A 67 11.13 3.16 -7.98
CA ALA A 67 10.56 4.40 -7.46
C ALA A 67 11.42 4.96 -6.31
N PRO A 68 12.06 6.13 -6.47
CA PRO A 68 12.85 6.72 -5.39
C PRO A 68 11.95 7.25 -4.27
N ARG A 69 10.70 7.63 -4.61
CA ARG A 69 9.66 8.10 -3.68
C ARG A 69 8.33 7.45 -4.01
N PHE A 70 7.59 7.12 -2.98
CA PHE A 70 6.24 6.57 -3.05
C PHE A 70 5.48 6.89 -1.76
N ALA A 71 4.17 6.75 -1.79
CA ALA A 71 3.38 6.87 -0.57
C ALA A 71 2.72 5.55 -0.21
N ILE A 72 2.52 5.35 1.09
CA ILE A 72 1.74 4.26 1.66
C ILE A 72 0.45 4.86 2.19
N ASN A 73 -0.66 4.52 1.56
CA ASN A 73 -1.99 4.98 1.91
C ASN A 73 -2.72 3.85 2.65
N VAL A 74 -2.83 3.94 3.97
CA VAL A 74 -3.57 2.97 4.79
C VAL A 74 -5.06 3.22 4.59
N LEU A 75 -5.77 2.25 4.02
CA LEU A 75 -7.17 2.42 3.64
C LEU A 75 -8.10 2.45 4.85
N GLY A 76 -9.10 3.32 4.79
CA GLY A 76 -10.23 3.32 5.71
C GLY A 76 -11.23 2.21 5.41
N ALA A 77 -12.03 1.81 6.40
CA ALA A 77 -12.97 0.68 6.32
C ALA A 77 -13.94 0.75 5.12
N GLY A 78 -14.39 1.96 4.72
CA GLY A 78 -15.24 2.16 3.54
C GLY A 78 -14.56 1.98 2.19
N GLN A 79 -13.25 1.76 2.13
CA GLN A 79 -12.46 1.77 0.88
C GLN A 79 -12.18 0.38 0.28
N ALA A 80 -12.98 -0.65 0.61
CA ALA A 80 -12.81 -1.99 0.06
C ALA A 80 -12.91 -2.02 -1.48
N THR A 81 -13.74 -1.18 -2.10
CA THR A 81 -13.85 -1.07 -3.56
C THR A 81 -12.58 -0.48 -4.16
N LEU A 82 -12.00 0.52 -3.52
CA LEU A 82 -10.71 1.11 -3.92
C LEU A 82 -9.59 0.08 -3.84
N SER A 83 -9.53 -0.70 -2.75
CA SER A 83 -8.58 -1.81 -2.62
C SER A 83 -8.70 -2.82 -3.76
N ARG A 84 -9.93 -3.25 -4.11
CA ARG A 84 -10.15 -4.17 -5.24
C ARG A 84 -9.71 -3.58 -6.58
N ARG A 85 -9.90 -2.28 -6.77
CA ARG A 85 -9.43 -1.59 -7.98
C ARG A 85 -7.91 -1.72 -8.15
N PHE A 86 -7.15 -1.38 -7.11
CA PHE A 86 -5.69 -1.39 -7.15
C PHE A 86 -5.06 -2.77 -6.97
N ALA A 87 -5.84 -3.79 -6.63
CA ALA A 87 -5.42 -5.18 -6.69
C ALA A 87 -5.44 -5.76 -8.11
N ARG A 88 -6.05 -5.06 -9.07
CA ARG A 88 -6.09 -5.45 -10.48
C ARG A 88 -4.90 -4.84 -11.22
N GLN A 89 -4.51 -5.46 -12.34
CA GLN A 89 -3.49 -4.91 -13.23
C GLN A 89 -3.97 -3.59 -13.86
N ASN A 90 -3.02 -2.70 -14.18
CA ASN A 90 -3.27 -1.39 -14.83
C ASN A 90 -4.12 -0.40 -14.03
N ALA A 91 -3.92 -0.33 -12.74
CA ALA A 91 -4.64 0.60 -11.88
C ALA A 91 -3.97 2.00 -11.88
N HIS A 92 -4.30 2.82 -12.88
CA HIS A 92 -3.92 4.23 -12.94
C HIS A 92 -4.93 5.10 -12.19
N ILE A 93 -4.46 6.25 -11.74
CA ILE A 93 -5.29 7.32 -11.17
C ILE A 93 -5.13 8.54 -12.07
N LEU A 94 -6.22 8.99 -12.63
CA LEU A 94 -6.24 10.20 -13.44
C LEU A 94 -6.55 11.41 -12.53
N PRO A 95 -5.95 12.58 -12.78
CA PRO A 95 -6.19 13.77 -11.96
C PRO A 95 -7.68 14.14 -11.83
N GLU A 96 -8.46 13.97 -12.91
CA GLU A 96 -9.89 14.28 -12.95
C GLU A 96 -10.77 13.34 -12.13
N GLU A 97 -10.26 12.21 -11.66
CA GLU A 97 -11.03 11.27 -10.82
C GLU A 97 -11.25 11.78 -9.39
N GLY A 98 -10.49 12.79 -8.96
CA GLY A 98 -10.57 13.33 -7.60
C GLY A 98 -10.19 12.34 -6.50
N LEU A 99 -9.46 11.28 -6.85
CA LEU A 99 -9.02 10.26 -5.88
C LEU A 99 -7.74 10.67 -5.14
N VAL A 100 -6.98 11.61 -5.70
CA VAL A 100 -5.75 12.13 -5.10
C VAL A 100 -6.09 13.39 -4.30
N SER A 101 -5.61 13.43 -3.07
CA SER A 101 -5.80 14.57 -2.18
C SER A 101 -5.07 15.82 -2.68
N PRO A 102 -5.67 17.01 -2.57
CA PRO A 102 -4.97 18.27 -2.84
C PRO A 102 -3.81 18.53 -1.87
N LEU A 103 -3.77 17.83 -0.74
CA LEU A 103 -2.74 18.01 0.28
C LEU A 103 -1.39 17.40 -0.10
N HIS A 104 -1.39 16.36 -0.93
CA HIS A 104 -0.17 15.71 -1.39
C HIS A 104 -0.43 14.89 -2.67
N PRO A 105 0.45 14.98 -3.70
CA PRO A 105 0.21 14.37 -5.02
C PRO A 105 0.15 12.83 -5.03
N LEU A 106 0.59 12.17 -3.97
CA LEU A 106 0.52 10.70 -3.84
C LEU A 106 -0.45 10.25 -2.76
N ARG A 107 -1.11 11.18 -2.05
CA ARG A 107 -2.09 10.85 -1.03
C ARG A 107 -3.45 10.59 -1.65
N LEU A 108 -4.06 9.47 -1.31
CA LEU A 108 -5.45 9.19 -1.67
C LEU A 108 -6.42 9.87 -0.70
N GLU A 109 -7.58 10.26 -1.19
CA GLU A 109 -8.65 10.81 -0.36
C GLU A 109 -9.24 9.75 0.57
N GLY A 110 -9.60 10.17 1.78
CA GLY A 110 -10.34 9.35 2.74
C GLY A 110 -9.56 8.19 3.35
N VAL A 111 -8.22 8.21 3.31
CA VAL A 111 -7.39 7.18 3.95
C VAL A 111 -7.35 7.34 5.47
N ALA A 112 -7.16 6.25 6.19
CA ALA A 112 -7.00 6.26 7.65
C ALA A 112 -5.62 6.78 8.06
N ALA A 113 -4.58 6.50 7.27
CA ALA A 113 -3.26 7.07 7.47
C ALA A 113 -2.51 7.20 6.14
N PHE A 114 -1.57 8.11 6.10
CA PHE A 114 -0.71 8.41 4.96
C PHE A 114 0.74 8.50 5.42
N LEU A 115 1.65 7.87 4.66
CA LEU A 115 3.08 7.98 4.86
C LEU A 115 3.74 8.34 3.50
N ASP A 116 4.46 9.45 3.45
CA ASP A 116 5.34 9.81 2.35
C ASP A 116 6.70 9.17 2.60
N CYS A 117 7.21 8.42 1.64
CA CYS A 117 8.35 7.54 1.83
C CYS A 117 9.41 7.71 0.75
N GLU A 118 10.68 7.63 1.15
CA GLU A 118 11.82 7.47 0.25
C GLU A 118 12.37 6.04 0.34
N LEU A 119 12.77 5.47 -0.81
CA LEU A 119 13.43 4.18 -0.85
C LEU A 119 14.71 4.22 0.01
N TYR A 120 14.82 3.30 0.96
CA TYR A 120 15.99 3.14 1.82
C TYR A 120 16.85 1.95 1.39
N ASP A 121 16.23 0.79 1.18
CA ASP A 121 16.88 -0.44 0.72
C ASP A 121 15.86 -1.37 0.06
N SER A 122 16.34 -2.25 -0.79
CA SER A 122 15.49 -3.29 -1.36
C SER A 122 16.26 -4.59 -1.58
N ARG A 123 15.60 -5.74 -1.31
CA ARG A 123 16.21 -7.05 -1.43
C ARG A 123 15.23 -8.08 -1.94
N VAL A 124 15.64 -8.84 -2.95
CA VAL A 124 14.86 -10.01 -3.41
C VAL A 124 14.89 -11.10 -2.34
N MET A 125 13.71 -11.54 -1.92
CA MET A 125 13.50 -12.62 -0.96
C MET A 125 12.41 -13.56 -1.47
N GLY A 126 12.80 -14.73 -1.91
CA GLY A 126 11.87 -15.70 -2.52
C GLY A 126 11.31 -15.18 -3.84
N ASP A 127 9.99 -15.08 -3.93
CA ASP A 127 9.26 -14.59 -5.10
C ASP A 127 8.83 -13.11 -4.99
N HIS A 128 9.38 -12.39 -4.00
CA HIS A 128 9.10 -10.97 -3.75
C HIS A 128 10.37 -10.13 -3.64
N LEU A 129 10.25 -8.84 -3.92
CA LEU A 129 11.18 -7.79 -3.54
C LEU A 129 10.67 -7.19 -2.21
N VAL A 130 11.45 -7.30 -1.14
CA VAL A 130 11.20 -6.56 0.11
C VAL A 130 11.76 -5.17 -0.07
N ILE A 131 10.91 -4.17 0.05
CA ILE A 131 11.24 -2.75 -0.07
C ILE A 131 11.17 -2.15 1.32
N THR A 132 12.29 -1.61 1.79
CA THR A 132 12.38 -0.83 3.02
C THR A 132 12.42 0.65 2.66
N ALA A 133 11.64 1.47 3.33
CA ALA A 133 11.56 2.89 3.07
C ALA A 133 11.70 3.72 4.33
N ARG A 134 12.28 4.91 4.18
CA ARG A 134 12.32 5.93 5.23
C ARG A 134 11.05 6.78 5.14
N VAL A 135 10.38 6.97 6.26
CA VAL A 135 9.23 7.86 6.36
C VAL A 135 9.72 9.30 6.44
N MET A 136 9.30 10.13 5.50
CA MET A 136 9.67 11.55 5.40
C MET A 136 8.59 12.46 5.99
N ALA A 137 7.32 12.08 5.82
CA ALA A 137 6.16 12.76 6.39
C ALA A 137 5.03 11.75 6.60
N PHE A 138 4.16 12.04 7.53
CA PHE A 138 3.00 11.19 7.83
C PHE A 138 1.84 11.99 8.38
N ASP A 139 0.64 11.43 8.25
CA ASP A 139 -0.60 11.95 8.81
C ASP A 139 -1.57 10.80 9.06
N ALA A 140 -2.49 10.95 10.02
CA ALA A 140 -3.49 9.95 10.35
C ALA A 140 -4.81 10.60 10.80
N ASP A 141 -5.91 10.02 10.33
CA ASP A 141 -7.25 10.29 10.81
C ASP A 141 -7.59 9.25 11.90
N THR A 142 -7.40 9.62 13.16
CA THR A 142 -7.57 8.72 14.32
C THR A 142 -9.02 8.29 14.54
N GLU A 143 -9.98 8.99 13.97
CA GLU A 143 -11.41 8.66 14.06
C GLU A 143 -11.84 7.66 12.98
N ARG A 144 -10.99 7.42 11.99
CA ARG A 144 -11.30 6.55 10.85
C ARG A 144 -10.86 5.12 11.11
N ALA A 145 -11.80 4.20 11.20
CA ALA A 145 -11.51 2.77 11.27
C ALA A 145 -10.73 2.31 10.04
N GLY A 146 -9.69 1.50 10.25
CA GLY A 146 -8.88 0.94 9.16
C GLY A 146 -9.58 -0.23 8.46
N LEU A 147 -9.33 -0.39 7.15
CA LEU A 147 -9.75 -1.55 6.38
C LEU A 147 -8.87 -2.75 6.75
N LEU A 148 -9.51 -3.85 7.12
CA LEU A 148 -8.83 -5.11 7.42
C LEU A 148 -9.00 -6.14 6.30
N PHE A 149 -8.02 -7.03 6.20
CA PHE A 149 -8.08 -8.22 5.37
C PHE A 149 -7.80 -9.46 6.21
N PHE A 150 -8.77 -10.37 6.27
CA PHE A 150 -8.69 -11.58 7.08
C PHE A 150 -9.33 -12.76 6.34
N ARG A 151 -8.61 -13.85 6.20
CA ARG A 151 -9.08 -15.10 5.55
C ARG A 151 -9.76 -14.86 4.20
N GLY A 152 -9.17 -13.97 3.37
CA GLY A 152 -9.69 -13.66 2.04
C GLY A 152 -10.89 -12.70 2.01
N ARG A 153 -11.24 -12.07 3.12
CA ARG A 153 -12.36 -11.14 3.24
C ARG A 153 -11.92 -9.79 3.78
N TYR A 154 -12.60 -8.75 3.35
CA TYR A 154 -12.48 -7.43 3.96
C TYR A 154 -13.35 -7.33 5.21
N GLY A 155 -12.87 -6.56 6.17
CA GLY A 155 -13.56 -6.20 7.40
C GLY A 155 -13.09 -4.84 7.90
N GLU A 156 -13.56 -4.44 9.06
CA GLU A 156 -13.10 -3.23 9.74
C GLU A 156 -12.65 -3.57 11.17
N ALA A 157 -11.81 -2.73 11.75
CA ALA A 157 -11.45 -2.83 13.16
C ALA A 157 -12.72 -2.62 13.99
N GLY A 158 -13.06 -3.63 14.79
CA GLY A 158 -14.24 -3.61 15.66
C GLY A 158 -13.95 -2.99 17.01
N VAL A 159 -14.68 -3.48 18.04
CA VAL A 159 -14.54 -2.99 19.42
C VAL A 159 -13.10 -3.20 19.91
N MET A 160 -12.46 -2.12 20.37
CA MET A 160 -11.19 -2.19 21.09
C MET A 160 -11.46 -2.70 22.49
N LEU A 161 -10.66 -3.69 22.94
CA LEU A 161 -10.79 -4.32 24.25
C LEU A 161 -10.04 -3.52 25.33
#